data_95315872b5270a5f1e9dc8fc301aedf6
#
_entry.id   95315872b5270a5f1e9dc8fc301aedf6
#
_cell.length_a   1.000
_cell.length_b   1.000
_cell.length_c   1.000
_cell.angle_alpha   90.00
_cell.angle_beta   90.00
_cell.angle_gamma   90.00
#
_symmetry.space_group_name_H-M   'P 1'
#
loop_
_entity.id
_entity.type
_entity.pdbx_description
1 polymer ?
#
loop_
_entity_poly.entity_id
_entity_poly.type
_entity_poly.pdbx_seq_one_letter_code
_entity_poly.pdbx_strand_id
1 'polypeptide(L)'
;MTPSRRGALSLTGAALTAGLAGCVTSSSGSGSETASGDGSGSDGSGGGSTADGGETYEVGHGDFQTTVSASAFPEKLFVYAVQTGWSNWGALMTEFEKTYGVPLNDDQRSSGEALSDLRANSQDPTHSAYNGGYTFGILAMNDGLTQAYKPADWDKVPEKLKTDNGHMTATRRMTTTVTYRKDIYEEEGIEPPETWEDLKREEIASKTQYQPPNAAVGLAGALSINNAYGGSLDDVQPVIDYYNEVKEKGAVFAGNVEQKFTKGEVHTFVEYDYTGLDLKYNADSIAEDKVATTLLTGPNGEKGAFNQPYGYGMLKGAPNPEACKLFMDYVLSLEGQRKFLDAFVRPIRAPELEMPEQFPPQSAYEETEFQVDYGKLVDEQESIISEIGKGVGLTGY
;
A
#
# COMPACT_ATOMS: atom_id res chain seq x y z
N MET A 1 19.82 20.84 -10.11
CA MET A 1 18.59 21.62 -9.93
C MET A 1 17.55 21.02 -10.85
N THR A 2 16.84 20.04 -10.38
CA THR A 2 15.71 19.38 -11.07
C THR A 2 14.42 20.04 -10.58
N PRO A 3 13.46 20.39 -11.45
CA PRO A 3 12.27 21.11 -11.03
C PRO A 3 11.31 20.17 -10.29
N SER A 4 10.89 20.62 -9.11
CA SER A 4 9.82 20.04 -8.28
C SER A 4 8.54 19.86 -9.11
N ARG A 5 8.01 18.64 -9.15
CA ARG A 5 6.70 18.31 -9.70
C ARG A 5 5.61 18.60 -8.67
N ARG A 6 5.21 19.85 -8.55
CA ARG A 6 3.97 20.23 -7.86
C ARG A 6 3.08 21.01 -8.82
N GLY A 7 2.16 20.31 -9.44
CA GLY A 7 1.01 20.88 -10.15
C GLY A 7 -0.14 21.05 -9.18
N ALA A 8 -0.47 22.28 -8.85
CA ALA A 8 -1.54 22.69 -7.97
C ALA A 8 -2.91 22.28 -8.49
N LEU A 9 -3.75 21.71 -7.64
CA LEU A 9 -5.21 21.70 -7.75
C LEU A 9 -5.75 23.07 -7.27
N SER A 10 -5.97 23.99 -8.18
CA SER A 10 -6.83 25.16 -7.94
C SER A 10 -8.15 24.97 -8.65
N LEU A 11 -9.20 24.77 -7.87
CA LEU A 11 -10.60 24.92 -8.29
C LEU A 11 -10.91 26.40 -8.52
N THR A 12 -11.26 26.76 -9.76
CA THR A 12 -12.12 27.91 -10.00
C THR A 12 -13.00 27.63 -11.21
N GLY A 13 -14.29 27.81 -11.01
CA GLY A 13 -15.32 27.47 -11.94
C GLY A 13 -15.63 28.59 -12.95
N ALA A 14 -16.47 28.19 -13.89
CA ALA A 14 -17.45 28.91 -14.70
C ALA A 14 -17.01 29.53 -16.02
N ALA A 15 -17.57 29.10 -17.08
CA ALA A 15 -18.63 29.64 -17.94
C ALA A 15 -18.39 29.40 -19.45
N LEU A 16 -19.35 28.72 -20.03
CA LEU A 16 -19.92 28.72 -21.39
C LEU A 16 -19.38 29.74 -22.41
N THR A 17 -19.04 29.25 -23.61
CA THR A 17 -19.73 29.69 -24.86
C THR A 17 -19.41 28.73 -26.03
N ALA A 18 -20.41 28.57 -26.87
CA ALA A 18 -20.49 27.75 -28.07
C ALA A 18 -19.81 28.38 -29.29
N GLY A 19 -19.47 27.55 -30.29
CA GLY A 19 -19.19 28.06 -31.62
C GLY A 19 -18.48 27.12 -32.60
N LEU A 20 -19.28 26.34 -33.36
CA LEU A 20 -19.24 26.04 -34.81
C LEU A 20 -17.93 25.63 -35.55
N ALA A 21 -17.97 24.39 -36.00
CA ALA A 21 -17.84 23.87 -37.39
C ALA A 21 -16.63 24.30 -38.28
N GLY A 22 -16.02 23.27 -38.86
CA GLY A 22 -15.19 23.36 -40.05
C GLY A 22 -14.61 22.01 -40.48
N CYS A 23 -15.24 21.38 -41.46
CA CYS A 23 -14.73 20.24 -42.23
C CYS A 23 -13.57 20.70 -43.12
N VAL A 24 -12.65 19.79 -43.51
CA VAL A 24 -12.38 19.40 -44.91
C VAL A 24 -11.03 18.67 -45.05
N THR A 25 -11.08 17.46 -45.51
CA THR A 25 -10.48 16.64 -46.58
C THR A 25 -8.99 16.28 -46.58
N SER A 26 -8.87 15.00 -46.61
CA SER A 26 -7.98 14.04 -47.34
C SER A 26 -6.90 14.55 -48.28
N SER A 27 -5.69 13.93 -48.17
CA SER A 27 -5.06 13.34 -49.37
C SER A 27 -3.97 12.33 -49.03
N SER A 28 -3.99 11.26 -49.79
CA SER A 28 -3.10 10.12 -49.84
C SER A 28 -1.71 10.45 -50.40
N GLY A 29 -0.68 9.71 -49.93
CA GLY A 29 0.64 9.69 -50.58
C GLY A 29 1.47 8.49 -50.09
N SER A 30 1.58 7.52 -50.97
CA SER A 30 2.43 6.31 -50.89
C SER A 30 3.90 6.66 -51.08
N GLY A 31 4.80 5.92 -50.38
CA GLY A 31 6.24 5.91 -50.66
C GLY A 31 6.94 4.85 -49.86
N SER A 32 7.19 3.72 -50.49
CA SER A 32 8.05 2.62 -50.05
C SER A 32 9.52 3.04 -50.17
N GLU A 33 10.35 2.72 -49.17
CA GLU A 33 11.70 2.25 -49.42
C GLU A 33 12.29 1.54 -48.19
N THR A 34 12.87 0.39 -48.46
CA THR A 34 13.56 -0.53 -47.58
C THR A 34 14.98 -0.05 -47.24
N ALA A 35 15.40 -0.24 -45.98
CA ALA A 35 16.80 -0.47 -45.66
C ALA A 35 16.95 -1.30 -44.38
N SER A 36 17.67 -2.40 -44.55
CA SER A 36 18.09 -3.36 -43.52
C SER A 36 19.15 -2.75 -42.60
N GLY A 37 19.12 -3.13 -41.31
CA GLY A 37 20.16 -2.85 -40.33
C GLY A 37 20.02 -3.71 -39.10
N ASP A 38 20.84 -4.75 -38.99
CA ASP A 38 21.05 -5.66 -37.87
C ASP A 38 21.42 -4.92 -36.57
N GLY A 39 20.89 -5.38 -35.43
CA GLY A 39 21.34 -4.95 -34.12
C GLY A 39 20.56 -5.66 -33.00
N SER A 40 21.06 -6.80 -32.57
CA SER A 40 20.54 -7.61 -31.47
C SER A 40 20.59 -6.88 -30.13
N GLY A 41 19.53 -7.04 -29.35
CA GLY A 41 19.43 -6.67 -27.94
C GLY A 41 18.10 -7.17 -27.38
N SER A 42 18.10 -8.40 -26.89
CA SER A 42 16.95 -9.02 -26.24
C SER A 42 16.78 -8.44 -24.85
N ASP A 43 15.58 -8.04 -24.49
CA ASP A 43 15.03 -8.33 -23.16
C ASP A 43 13.50 -8.31 -23.21
N GLY A 44 12.94 -9.34 -22.60
CA GLY A 44 11.59 -9.81 -22.76
C GLY A 44 10.48 -8.85 -22.35
N SER A 45 9.77 -8.40 -23.34
CA SER A 45 8.42 -7.89 -23.20
C SER A 45 7.49 -8.92 -23.85
N GLY A 46 6.44 -9.34 -23.16
CA GLY A 46 5.50 -10.33 -23.62
C GLY A 46 4.96 -10.00 -25.02
N GLY A 47 5.35 -10.82 -25.98
CA GLY A 47 4.99 -10.60 -27.39
C GLY A 47 3.50 -10.83 -27.64
N GLY A 48 2.77 -9.79 -27.97
CA GLY A 48 1.44 -9.87 -28.56
C GLY A 48 1.53 -10.41 -29.99
N SER A 49 0.73 -11.42 -30.33
CA SER A 49 0.55 -11.92 -31.68
C SER A 49 -0.70 -11.30 -32.30
N THR A 50 -0.55 -10.55 -33.39
CA THR A 50 -1.69 -10.03 -34.16
C THR A 50 -2.18 -11.08 -35.12
N ALA A 51 -3.21 -11.84 -34.72
CA ALA A 51 -4.07 -12.59 -35.60
C ALA A 51 -5.42 -11.85 -35.72
N ASP A 52 -6.14 -12.01 -36.82
CA ASP A 52 -7.34 -11.29 -37.23
C ASP A 52 -8.49 -11.26 -36.16
N GLY A 53 -8.26 -10.70 -35.00
CA GLY A 53 -9.14 -10.71 -33.81
C GLY A 53 -8.72 -9.80 -32.66
N GLY A 54 -7.75 -8.93 -32.87
CA GLY A 54 -7.24 -8.06 -31.81
C GLY A 54 -5.98 -8.59 -31.08
N GLU A 55 -5.32 -7.74 -30.34
CA GLU A 55 -4.15 -8.07 -29.55
C GLU A 55 -4.52 -9.06 -28.42
N THR A 56 -3.65 -10.03 -28.16
CA THR A 56 -3.86 -11.05 -27.12
C THR A 56 -2.70 -11.07 -26.14
N TYR A 57 -3.00 -11.41 -24.89
CA TYR A 57 -2.03 -11.45 -23.79
C TYR A 57 -2.12 -12.77 -23.05
N GLU A 58 -0.96 -13.37 -22.79
CA GLU A 58 -0.85 -14.51 -21.88
C GLU A 58 -0.87 -14.00 -20.44
N VAL A 59 -1.77 -14.55 -19.63
CA VAL A 59 -1.96 -14.14 -18.23
C VAL A 59 -2.07 -15.35 -17.30
N GLY A 60 -1.76 -15.13 -16.01
CA GLY A 60 -1.93 -16.13 -14.96
C GLY A 60 -0.74 -17.07 -14.79
N HIS A 61 -0.78 -17.84 -13.70
CA HIS A 61 0.26 -18.77 -13.25
C HIS A 61 -0.29 -20.19 -13.08
N GLY A 62 0.47 -21.19 -13.53
CA GLY A 62 0.12 -22.60 -13.38
C GLY A 62 -1.24 -22.94 -14.03
N ASP A 63 -2.14 -23.59 -13.30
CA ASP A 63 -3.47 -23.99 -13.78
C ASP A 63 -4.39 -22.78 -14.12
N PHE A 64 -3.96 -21.55 -13.80
CA PHE A 64 -4.66 -20.31 -14.12
C PHE A 64 -4.16 -19.63 -15.40
N GLN A 65 -3.15 -20.21 -16.06
CA GLN A 65 -2.67 -19.67 -17.33
C GLN A 65 -3.76 -19.70 -18.39
N THR A 66 -3.93 -18.56 -19.05
CA THR A 66 -4.89 -18.41 -20.16
C THR A 66 -4.49 -17.25 -21.05
N THR A 67 -5.07 -17.20 -22.25
CA THR A 67 -4.93 -16.09 -23.18
C THR A 67 -6.16 -15.19 -23.05
N VAL A 68 -5.96 -13.89 -22.88
CA VAL A 68 -7.03 -12.89 -22.89
C VAL A 68 -6.91 -12.03 -24.15
N SER A 69 -8.05 -11.57 -24.69
CA SER A 69 -8.10 -10.79 -25.93
C SER A 69 -8.52 -9.35 -25.67
N ALA A 70 -7.81 -8.38 -26.24
CA ALA A 70 -8.18 -6.97 -26.17
C ALA A 70 -9.60 -6.69 -26.70
N SER A 71 -10.11 -7.53 -27.62
CA SER A 71 -11.49 -7.42 -28.14
C SER A 71 -12.57 -7.71 -27.10
N ALA A 72 -12.22 -8.39 -26.00
CA ALA A 72 -13.11 -8.67 -24.86
C ALA A 72 -12.97 -7.66 -23.73
N PHE A 73 -12.10 -6.67 -23.86
CA PHE A 73 -11.91 -5.68 -22.80
C PHE A 73 -13.08 -4.69 -22.74
N PRO A 74 -13.46 -4.24 -21.54
CA PRO A 74 -14.54 -3.28 -21.38
C PRO A 74 -14.11 -1.88 -21.82
N GLU A 75 -15.09 -1.00 -22.05
CA GLU A 75 -14.81 0.42 -22.17
C GLU A 75 -14.15 0.99 -20.89
N LYS A 76 -14.38 0.34 -19.74
CA LYS A 76 -13.84 0.73 -18.46
C LYS A 76 -13.81 -0.42 -17.46
N LEU A 77 -12.68 -0.63 -16.79
CA LEU A 77 -12.55 -1.60 -15.69
C LEU A 77 -12.78 -0.91 -14.35
N PHE A 78 -13.71 -1.41 -13.55
CA PHE A 78 -14.00 -0.89 -12.20
C PHE A 78 -13.34 -1.76 -11.14
N VAL A 79 -12.61 -1.13 -10.24
CA VAL A 79 -11.94 -1.78 -9.11
C VAL A 79 -12.15 -0.99 -7.82
N TYR A 80 -12.27 -1.67 -6.70
CA TYR A 80 -12.12 -1.00 -5.41
C TYR A 80 -10.65 -0.66 -5.18
N ALA A 81 -10.40 0.51 -4.66
CA ALA A 81 -9.05 0.92 -4.27
C ALA A 81 -9.09 1.72 -2.97
N VAL A 82 -8.16 1.43 -2.07
CA VAL A 82 -7.92 2.32 -0.94
C VAL A 82 -7.04 3.46 -1.41
N GLN A 83 -7.51 4.68 -1.23
CA GLN A 83 -6.81 5.95 -1.47
C GLN A 83 -5.66 5.91 -2.50
N THR A 84 -5.94 6.23 -3.74
CA THR A 84 -4.97 6.16 -4.86
C THR A 84 -3.75 7.06 -4.68
N GLY A 85 -3.88 8.14 -3.90
CA GLY A 85 -2.83 9.14 -3.72
C GLY A 85 -1.63 8.64 -2.93
N TRP A 86 -1.82 8.01 -1.79
CA TRP A 86 -0.72 7.64 -0.90
C TRP A 86 0.10 6.42 -1.37
N SER A 87 -0.46 5.54 -2.19
CA SER A 87 0.23 4.34 -2.68
C SER A 87 0.66 4.43 -4.14
N ASN A 88 0.52 5.60 -4.76
CA ASN A 88 0.76 5.81 -6.19
C ASN A 88 -0.07 4.89 -7.11
N TRP A 89 -1.19 4.36 -6.59
CA TRP A 89 -2.08 3.47 -7.34
C TRP A 89 -2.64 4.14 -8.59
N GLY A 90 -2.88 5.45 -8.54
CA GLY A 90 -3.32 6.24 -9.69
C GLY A 90 -2.30 6.26 -10.83
N ALA A 91 -1.00 6.34 -10.54
CA ALA A 91 0.03 6.26 -11.57
C ALA A 91 0.13 4.85 -12.17
N LEU A 92 -0.05 3.82 -11.35
CA LEU A 92 -0.12 2.42 -11.80
C LEU A 92 -1.29 2.20 -12.75
N MET A 93 -2.48 2.71 -12.41
CA MET A 93 -3.67 2.67 -13.27
C MET A 93 -3.45 3.42 -14.60
N THR A 94 -2.87 4.61 -14.54
CA THR A 94 -2.57 5.43 -15.73
C THR A 94 -1.60 4.75 -16.69
N GLU A 95 -0.57 4.11 -16.18
CA GLU A 95 0.39 3.39 -17.03
C GLU A 95 -0.23 2.12 -17.64
N PHE A 96 -1.06 1.40 -16.87
CA PHE A 96 -1.82 0.27 -17.40
C PHE A 96 -2.75 0.69 -18.54
N GLU A 97 -3.53 1.78 -18.36
CA GLU A 97 -4.40 2.32 -19.39
C GLU A 97 -3.61 2.67 -20.66
N LYS A 98 -2.47 3.35 -20.50
CA LYS A 98 -1.60 3.73 -21.60
C LYS A 98 -1.02 2.52 -22.36
N THR A 99 -0.67 1.46 -21.61
CA THR A 99 -0.04 0.26 -22.17
C THR A 99 -1.04 -0.66 -22.86
N TYR A 100 -2.21 -0.85 -22.26
CA TYR A 100 -3.19 -1.86 -22.69
C TYR A 100 -4.48 -1.28 -23.25
N GLY A 101 -4.64 0.03 -23.24
CA GLY A 101 -5.83 0.70 -23.79
C GLY A 101 -7.11 0.48 -22.99
N VAL A 102 -7.02 0.02 -21.72
CA VAL A 102 -8.16 -0.21 -20.82
C VAL A 102 -8.21 0.84 -19.74
N PRO A 103 -9.12 1.81 -19.82
CA PRO A 103 -9.33 2.79 -18.75
C PRO A 103 -9.77 2.11 -17.46
N LEU A 104 -9.23 2.58 -16.33
CA LEU A 104 -9.65 2.14 -15.01
C LEU A 104 -10.42 3.22 -14.28
N ASN A 105 -11.45 2.78 -13.56
CA ASN A 105 -12.13 3.56 -12.55
C ASN A 105 -11.89 2.90 -11.18
N ASP A 106 -11.40 3.66 -10.25
CA ASP A 106 -11.27 3.25 -8.88
C ASP A 106 -12.41 3.80 -8.03
N ASP A 107 -12.98 2.94 -7.21
CA ASP A 107 -13.90 3.34 -6.13
C ASP A 107 -13.08 3.42 -4.85
N GLN A 108 -12.72 4.66 -4.46
CA GLN A 108 -11.86 4.93 -3.32
C GLN A 108 -12.66 4.81 -2.02
N ARG A 109 -12.43 3.71 -1.30
CA ARG A 109 -13.07 3.43 -0.01
C ARG A 109 -12.03 2.92 0.99
N SER A 110 -12.29 3.08 2.25
CA SER A 110 -11.57 2.31 3.26
C SER A 110 -11.81 0.82 3.05
N SER A 111 -10.90 -0.03 3.51
CA SER A 111 -11.02 -1.49 3.33
C SER A 111 -12.32 -2.05 3.93
N GLY A 112 -12.77 -1.49 5.06
CA GLY A 112 -14.04 -1.88 5.71
C GLY A 112 -15.27 -1.43 4.94
N GLU A 113 -15.25 -0.22 4.37
CA GLU A 113 -16.36 0.28 3.52
C GLU A 113 -16.45 -0.54 2.23
N ALA A 114 -15.32 -0.87 1.59
CA ALA A 114 -15.29 -1.73 0.42
C ALA A 114 -15.87 -3.12 0.73
N LEU A 115 -15.48 -3.75 1.86
CA LEU A 115 -16.03 -5.03 2.28
C LEU A 115 -17.54 -4.95 2.53
N SER A 116 -18.01 -3.87 3.16
CA SER A 116 -19.45 -3.67 3.41
C SER A 116 -20.23 -3.53 2.10
N ASP A 117 -19.70 -2.81 1.13
CA ASP A 117 -20.29 -2.65 -0.19
C ASP A 117 -20.28 -3.97 -0.98
N LEU A 118 -19.20 -4.75 -0.93
CA LEU A 118 -19.12 -6.08 -1.52
C LEU A 118 -20.19 -7.02 -0.98
N ARG A 119 -20.43 -7.01 0.33
CA ARG A 119 -21.51 -7.79 0.97
C ARG A 119 -22.88 -7.38 0.46
N ALA A 120 -23.13 -6.07 0.36
CA ALA A 120 -24.38 -5.52 -0.09
C ALA A 120 -24.68 -5.83 -1.57
N ASN A 121 -23.67 -5.82 -2.44
CA ASN A 121 -23.78 -6.00 -3.88
C ASN A 121 -23.36 -7.39 -4.37
N SER A 122 -23.27 -8.38 -3.49
CA SER A 122 -22.75 -9.72 -3.77
C SER A 122 -23.49 -10.49 -4.87
N GLN A 123 -24.76 -10.19 -5.13
CA GLN A 123 -25.57 -10.85 -6.15
C GLN A 123 -25.43 -10.24 -7.55
N ASP A 124 -25.00 -8.98 -7.63
CA ASP A 124 -24.79 -8.26 -8.91
C ASP A 124 -23.56 -7.34 -8.75
N PRO A 125 -22.36 -7.92 -8.76
CA PRO A 125 -21.14 -7.17 -8.52
C PRO A 125 -20.85 -6.20 -9.69
N THR A 126 -20.58 -4.96 -9.37
CA THR A 126 -20.25 -3.90 -10.34
C THR A 126 -18.75 -3.72 -10.54
N HIS A 127 -17.94 -4.23 -9.60
CA HIS A 127 -16.49 -4.13 -9.61
C HIS A 127 -15.85 -5.49 -9.92
N SER A 128 -14.66 -5.47 -10.52
CA SER A 128 -13.95 -6.67 -10.93
C SER A 128 -12.92 -7.14 -9.91
N ALA A 129 -12.39 -6.23 -9.10
CA ALA A 129 -11.38 -6.56 -8.10
C ALA A 129 -11.51 -5.73 -6.83
N TYR A 130 -11.05 -6.31 -5.74
CA TYR A 130 -10.79 -5.65 -4.46
C TYR A 130 -9.29 -5.35 -4.34
N ASN A 131 -8.93 -4.12 -3.96
CA ASN A 131 -7.61 -3.74 -3.52
C ASN A 131 -7.71 -2.99 -2.18
N GLY A 132 -7.10 -3.55 -1.14
CA GLY A 132 -7.21 -3.01 0.21
C GLY A 132 -6.37 -3.79 1.23
N GLY A 133 -6.61 -3.54 2.51
CA GLY A 133 -5.97 -4.27 3.59
C GLY A 133 -6.14 -5.78 3.42
N TYR A 134 -5.05 -6.52 3.55
CA TYR A 134 -5.01 -7.96 3.27
C TYR A 134 -6.00 -8.76 4.15
N THR A 135 -6.14 -8.38 5.41
CA THR A 135 -7.09 -9.02 6.34
C THR A 135 -8.55 -8.85 5.90
N PHE A 136 -8.92 -7.67 5.39
CA PHE A 136 -10.26 -7.45 4.83
C PHE A 136 -10.50 -8.25 3.54
N GLY A 137 -9.46 -8.46 2.74
CA GLY A 137 -9.49 -9.37 1.59
C GLY A 137 -9.71 -10.82 2.02
N ILE A 138 -9.11 -11.28 3.11
CA ILE A 138 -9.36 -12.61 3.70
C ILE A 138 -10.82 -12.71 4.19
N LEU A 139 -11.36 -11.67 4.82
CA LEU A 139 -12.78 -11.63 5.18
C LEU A 139 -13.70 -11.74 3.96
N ALA A 140 -13.40 -11.00 2.88
CA ALA A 140 -14.15 -11.12 1.63
C ALA A 140 -14.07 -12.56 1.04
N MET A 141 -12.92 -13.20 1.15
CA MET A 141 -12.75 -14.61 0.76
C MET A 141 -13.60 -15.55 1.63
N ASN A 142 -13.58 -15.40 2.95
CA ASN A 142 -14.36 -16.20 3.90
C ASN A 142 -15.87 -16.04 3.67
N ASP A 143 -16.31 -14.86 3.28
CA ASP A 143 -17.71 -14.57 2.90
C ASP A 143 -18.08 -15.11 1.49
N GLY A 144 -17.14 -15.71 0.77
CA GLY A 144 -17.34 -16.25 -0.59
C GLY A 144 -17.54 -15.16 -1.66
N LEU A 145 -17.01 -13.95 -1.45
CA LEU A 145 -17.15 -12.79 -2.33
C LEU A 145 -16.01 -12.69 -3.37
N THR A 146 -14.98 -13.49 -3.24
CA THR A 146 -13.84 -13.54 -4.17
C THR A 146 -13.86 -14.80 -5.00
N GLN A 147 -13.08 -14.80 -6.07
CA GLN A 147 -12.79 -15.99 -6.88
C GLN A 147 -11.27 -16.16 -7.05
N ALA A 148 -10.86 -17.42 -7.23
CA ALA A 148 -9.46 -17.75 -7.36
C ALA A 148 -8.88 -17.23 -8.68
N TYR A 149 -7.72 -16.58 -8.59
CA TYR A 149 -6.84 -16.26 -9.70
C TYR A 149 -5.41 -16.12 -9.17
N LYS A 150 -4.46 -16.77 -9.82
CA LYS A 150 -3.04 -16.65 -9.53
C LYS A 150 -2.39 -15.82 -10.65
N PRO A 151 -2.00 -14.56 -10.42
CA PRO A 151 -1.30 -13.75 -11.39
C PRO A 151 0.01 -14.38 -11.88
N ALA A 152 0.53 -13.97 -13.03
CA ALA A 152 1.71 -14.55 -13.68
C ALA A 152 2.92 -14.66 -12.72
N ASP A 153 3.18 -13.63 -11.92
CA ASP A 153 4.28 -13.58 -10.94
C ASP A 153 3.88 -14.08 -9.53
N TRP A 154 2.89 -14.97 -9.43
CA TRP A 154 2.38 -15.53 -8.18
C TRP A 154 3.45 -16.13 -7.27
N ASP A 155 4.41 -16.86 -7.82
CA ASP A 155 5.49 -17.52 -7.09
C ASP A 155 6.54 -16.55 -6.53
N LYS A 156 6.52 -15.27 -6.98
CA LYS A 156 7.37 -14.20 -6.46
C LYS A 156 6.82 -13.59 -5.16
N VAL A 157 5.55 -13.82 -4.86
CA VAL A 157 4.94 -13.36 -3.61
C VAL A 157 5.29 -14.33 -2.47
N PRO A 158 5.77 -13.86 -1.31
CA PRO A 158 6.04 -14.71 -0.15
C PRO A 158 4.80 -15.53 0.28
N GLU A 159 5.00 -16.80 0.65
CA GLU A 159 3.92 -17.74 0.96
C GLU A 159 2.92 -17.22 2.01
N LYS A 160 3.40 -16.53 3.04
CA LYS A 160 2.53 -15.96 4.09
C LYS A 160 1.71 -14.74 3.64
N LEU A 161 2.00 -14.21 2.44
CA LEU A 161 1.38 -13.00 1.91
C LEU A 161 0.51 -13.28 0.69
N LYS A 162 0.11 -14.52 0.51
CA LYS A 162 -0.87 -14.98 -0.49
C LYS A 162 -1.68 -16.13 0.09
N THR A 163 -2.89 -16.33 -0.41
CA THR A 163 -3.72 -17.47 0.00
C THR A 163 -3.46 -18.65 -0.95
N ASP A 164 -3.24 -19.85 -0.44
CA ASP A 164 -2.92 -21.05 -1.24
C ASP A 164 -3.89 -21.29 -2.41
N ASN A 165 -5.16 -20.96 -2.17
CA ASN A 165 -6.25 -21.12 -3.13
C ASN A 165 -6.33 -20.01 -4.20
N GLY A 166 -5.46 -18.99 -4.15
CA GLY A 166 -5.41 -17.91 -5.14
C GLY A 166 -6.48 -16.83 -5.01
N HIS A 167 -7.20 -16.75 -3.90
CA HIS A 167 -8.24 -15.74 -3.70
C HIS A 167 -7.69 -14.35 -3.37
N MET A 168 -6.56 -14.29 -2.68
CA MET A 168 -5.90 -13.03 -2.31
C MET A 168 -4.39 -13.13 -2.46
N THR A 169 -3.77 -12.06 -2.92
CA THR A 169 -2.31 -11.88 -2.94
C THR A 169 -1.96 -10.49 -2.45
N ALA A 170 -0.90 -10.38 -1.65
CA ALA A 170 -0.34 -9.07 -1.33
C ALA A 170 0.35 -8.47 -2.57
N THR A 171 0.28 -7.14 -2.68
CA THR A 171 0.91 -6.37 -3.74
C THR A 171 1.95 -5.41 -3.21
N ARG A 172 1.79 -4.97 -1.99
CA ARG A 172 2.65 -4.04 -1.27
C ARG A 172 2.50 -4.22 0.23
N ARG A 173 3.40 -3.63 0.95
CA ARG A 173 3.42 -3.69 2.42
C ARG A 173 3.91 -2.37 3.00
N MET A 174 3.42 -2.06 4.17
CA MET A 174 3.88 -0.97 5.01
C MET A 174 4.43 -1.57 6.29
N THR A 175 5.43 -0.92 6.84
CA THR A 175 6.09 -1.40 8.06
C THR A 175 5.95 -0.36 9.14
N THR A 176 5.60 -0.78 10.35
CA THR A 176 5.56 0.12 11.51
C THR A 176 6.94 0.70 11.77
N THR A 177 7.01 2.03 11.82
CA THR A 177 8.22 2.78 12.13
C THR A 177 7.95 3.84 13.20
N VAL A 178 9.04 4.40 13.71
CA VAL A 178 9.03 5.59 14.52
C VAL A 178 9.64 6.74 13.72
N THR A 179 8.92 7.84 13.65
CA THR A 179 9.41 9.09 13.05
C THR A 179 9.59 10.13 14.13
N TYR A 180 10.72 10.84 14.11
CA TYR A 180 11.04 11.83 15.13
C TYR A 180 11.66 13.10 14.54
N ARG A 181 11.55 14.20 15.32
CA ARG A 181 12.15 15.50 15.04
C ARG A 181 13.64 15.47 15.38
N LYS A 182 14.46 15.19 14.38
CA LYS A 182 15.91 15.11 14.52
C LYS A 182 16.51 16.41 15.06
N ASP A 183 16.06 17.55 14.55
CA ASP A 183 16.51 18.86 14.96
C ASP A 183 16.25 19.13 16.47
N ILE A 184 15.07 18.74 16.96
CA ILE A 184 14.72 18.92 18.39
C ILE A 184 15.53 17.95 19.26
N TYR A 185 15.69 16.69 18.83
CA TYR A 185 16.50 15.71 19.55
C TYR A 185 17.95 16.17 19.69
N GLU A 186 18.55 16.71 18.62
CA GLU A 186 19.90 17.27 18.66
C GLU A 186 19.99 18.50 19.56
N GLU A 187 19.01 19.42 19.52
CA GLU A 187 18.97 20.63 20.37
C GLU A 187 18.81 20.30 21.86
N GLU A 188 17.98 19.31 22.18
CA GLU A 188 17.68 18.90 23.56
C GLU A 188 18.67 17.84 24.08
N GLY A 189 19.58 17.33 23.25
CA GLY A 189 20.55 16.29 23.61
C GLY A 189 19.91 14.93 23.86
N ILE A 190 18.81 14.63 23.16
CA ILE A 190 18.11 13.36 23.27
C ILE A 190 18.73 12.36 22.26
N GLU A 191 19.16 11.21 22.76
CA GLU A 191 19.65 10.14 21.89
C GLU A 191 18.49 9.53 21.07
N PRO A 192 18.68 9.29 19.76
CA PRO A 192 17.69 8.62 18.94
C PRO A 192 17.25 7.27 19.49
N PRO A 193 15.96 6.87 19.31
CA PRO A 193 15.50 5.57 19.77
C PRO A 193 16.00 4.45 18.84
N GLU A 194 16.49 3.36 19.42
CA GLU A 194 16.88 2.12 18.75
C GLU A 194 15.94 0.96 19.09
N THR A 195 15.31 1.04 20.25
CA THR A 195 14.37 0.02 20.74
C THR A 195 13.06 0.65 21.22
N TRP A 196 12.02 -0.17 21.34
CA TRP A 196 10.76 0.27 21.95
C TRP A 196 10.92 0.72 23.41
N GLU A 197 11.95 0.21 24.12
CA GLU A 197 12.26 0.64 25.49
C GLU A 197 12.69 2.11 25.54
N ASP A 198 13.38 2.60 24.50
CA ASP A 198 13.83 4.00 24.45
C ASP A 198 12.67 4.99 24.40
N LEU A 199 11.53 4.62 23.82
CA LEU A 199 10.34 5.48 23.80
C LEU A 199 9.68 5.62 25.17
N LYS A 200 10.07 4.84 26.17
CA LYS A 200 9.62 5.00 27.56
C LYS A 200 10.39 6.06 28.34
N ARG A 201 11.49 6.58 27.79
CA ARG A 201 12.18 7.73 28.41
C ARG A 201 11.22 8.91 28.49
N GLU A 202 11.15 9.60 29.66
CA GLU A 202 10.15 10.62 29.94
C GLU A 202 10.21 11.79 28.94
N GLU A 203 11.42 12.21 28.56
CA GLU A 203 11.66 13.25 27.54
C GLU A 203 11.13 12.87 26.15
N ILE A 204 11.05 11.58 25.82
CA ILE A 204 10.47 11.08 24.59
C ILE A 204 8.99 10.82 24.76
N ALA A 205 8.58 10.02 25.74
CA ALA A 205 7.20 9.61 25.95
C ALA A 205 6.24 10.80 26.04
N SER A 206 6.62 11.86 26.79
CA SER A 206 5.81 13.07 26.98
C SER A 206 5.51 13.85 25.69
N LYS A 207 6.25 13.58 24.62
CA LYS A 207 6.13 14.21 23.29
C LYS A 207 5.84 13.21 22.19
N THR A 208 5.47 11.97 22.55
CA THR A 208 5.14 10.91 21.58
C THR A 208 3.64 10.80 21.38
N GLN A 209 3.23 10.66 20.11
CA GLN A 209 1.87 10.34 19.73
C GLN A 209 1.79 8.95 19.10
N TYR A 210 0.89 8.13 19.63
CA TYR A 210 0.49 6.84 19.08
C TYR A 210 -0.87 6.98 18.40
N GLN A 211 -1.11 6.19 17.35
CA GLN A 211 -2.44 6.03 16.78
C GLN A 211 -3.31 5.12 17.66
N PRO A 212 -4.61 5.41 17.80
CA PRO A 212 -5.52 4.54 18.54
C PRO A 212 -5.62 3.15 17.89
N PRO A 213 -5.66 2.05 18.66
CA PRO A 213 -5.67 0.67 18.14
C PRO A 213 -6.85 0.31 17.22
N ASN A 214 -7.94 1.07 17.22
CA ASN A 214 -9.06 0.89 16.30
C ASN A 214 -8.78 1.38 14.87
N ALA A 215 -7.69 2.12 14.66
CA ALA A 215 -7.15 2.40 13.34
C ALA A 215 -6.18 1.29 12.91
N ALA A 216 -6.14 0.94 11.62
CA ALA A 216 -5.24 -0.12 11.13
C ALA A 216 -3.77 0.14 11.49
N VAL A 217 -3.32 1.39 11.38
CA VAL A 217 -1.96 1.80 11.75
C VAL A 217 -1.72 1.74 13.27
N GLY A 218 -2.74 2.05 14.08
CA GLY A 218 -2.67 1.93 15.53
C GLY A 218 -2.61 0.47 15.99
N LEU A 219 -3.37 -0.42 15.34
CA LEU A 219 -3.26 -1.86 15.57
C LEU A 219 -1.87 -2.38 15.17
N ALA A 220 -1.33 -1.93 14.03
CA ALA A 220 0.02 -2.30 13.60
C ALA A 220 1.09 -1.87 14.61
N GLY A 221 0.98 -0.64 15.14
CA GLY A 221 1.85 -0.16 16.23
C GLY A 221 1.72 -1.00 17.51
N ALA A 222 0.48 -1.33 17.90
CA ALA A 222 0.23 -2.17 19.06
C ALA A 222 0.82 -3.58 18.90
N LEU A 223 0.62 -4.22 17.74
CA LEU A 223 1.19 -5.53 17.45
C LEU A 223 2.73 -5.49 17.41
N SER A 224 3.32 -4.39 16.91
CA SER A 224 4.77 -4.18 16.91
C SER A 224 5.35 -4.20 18.34
N ILE A 225 4.77 -3.41 19.21
CA ILE A 225 5.16 -3.34 20.62
C ILE A 225 4.92 -4.67 21.32
N ASN A 226 3.75 -5.28 21.08
CA ASN A 226 3.40 -6.57 21.69
C ASN A 226 4.43 -7.65 21.37
N ASN A 227 4.80 -7.79 20.09
CA ASN A 227 5.81 -8.75 19.66
C ASN A 227 7.20 -8.43 20.23
N ALA A 228 7.56 -7.14 20.30
CA ALA A 228 8.82 -6.67 20.86
C ALA A 228 9.00 -7.01 22.35
N TYR A 229 7.91 -7.21 23.08
CA TYR A 229 7.91 -7.60 24.48
C TYR A 229 7.45 -9.05 24.71
N GLY A 230 7.49 -9.88 23.65
CA GLY A 230 7.25 -11.33 23.73
C GLY A 230 5.77 -11.74 23.77
N GLY A 231 4.86 -10.81 23.49
CA GLY A 231 3.42 -11.10 23.34
C GLY A 231 3.09 -11.82 22.02
N SER A 232 1.83 -12.16 21.87
CA SER A 232 1.30 -12.85 20.68
C SER A 232 -0.13 -12.37 20.39
N LEU A 233 -0.82 -12.95 19.40
CA LEU A 233 -2.25 -12.67 19.19
C LEU A 233 -3.12 -13.19 20.35
N ASP A 234 -2.66 -14.20 21.09
CA ASP A 234 -3.34 -14.76 22.28
C ASP A 234 -3.00 -14.03 23.59
N ASP A 235 -1.99 -13.18 23.57
CA ASP A 235 -1.52 -12.44 24.74
C ASP A 235 -1.09 -11.03 24.36
N VAL A 236 -1.94 -10.07 24.64
CA VAL A 236 -1.73 -8.64 24.38
C VAL A 236 -1.43 -7.85 25.66
N GLN A 237 -1.22 -8.53 26.79
CA GLN A 237 -0.88 -7.87 28.03
C GLN A 237 0.43 -7.05 27.93
N PRO A 238 1.49 -7.52 27.24
CA PRO A 238 2.73 -6.75 27.10
C PRO A 238 2.52 -5.34 26.51
N VAL A 239 1.71 -5.20 25.45
CA VAL A 239 1.43 -3.88 24.86
C VAL A 239 0.53 -3.02 25.77
N ILE A 240 -0.40 -3.63 26.52
CA ILE A 240 -1.24 -2.92 27.48
C ILE A 240 -0.36 -2.30 28.58
N ASP A 241 0.56 -3.07 29.14
CA ASP A 241 1.51 -2.61 30.14
C ASP A 241 2.39 -1.47 29.61
N TYR A 242 2.94 -1.65 28.41
CA TYR A 242 3.73 -0.63 27.72
C TYR A 242 2.95 0.68 27.52
N TYR A 243 1.73 0.60 26.98
CA TYR A 243 0.90 1.78 26.71
C TYR A 243 0.47 2.50 27.98
N ASN A 244 0.21 1.78 29.06
CA ASN A 244 -0.09 2.38 30.36
C ASN A 244 1.14 3.16 30.88
N GLU A 245 2.33 2.58 30.79
CA GLU A 245 3.57 3.24 31.23
C GLU A 245 3.86 4.53 30.44
N VAL A 246 3.80 4.49 29.10
CA VAL A 246 4.07 5.69 28.29
C VAL A 246 2.96 6.74 28.43
N LYS A 247 1.71 6.33 28.65
CA LYS A 247 0.58 7.23 28.93
C LYS A 247 0.74 7.97 30.26
N GLU A 248 1.20 7.30 31.29
CA GLU A 248 1.53 7.93 32.59
C GLU A 248 2.63 8.98 32.43
N LYS A 249 3.55 8.80 31.49
CA LYS A 249 4.63 9.74 31.13
C LYS A 249 4.20 10.82 30.13
N GLY A 250 2.92 10.86 29.74
CA GLY A 250 2.35 11.94 28.92
C GLY A 250 2.18 11.63 27.43
N ALA A 251 2.41 10.39 26.99
CA ALA A 251 2.13 9.99 25.61
C ALA A 251 0.65 10.15 25.27
N VAL A 252 0.36 10.52 24.03
CA VAL A 252 -0.98 10.82 23.54
C VAL A 252 -1.43 9.77 22.52
N PHE A 253 -2.69 9.33 22.62
CA PHE A 253 -3.34 8.46 21.64
C PHE A 253 -4.33 9.27 20.80
N ALA A 254 -3.95 9.63 19.57
CA ALA A 254 -4.78 10.45 18.68
C ALA A 254 -4.40 10.25 17.22
N GLY A 255 -5.33 10.53 16.30
CA GLY A 255 -5.04 10.64 14.86
C GLY A 255 -4.43 12.00 14.47
N ASN A 256 -4.22 12.19 13.15
CA ASN A 256 -3.79 13.47 12.56
C ASN A 256 -2.49 14.04 13.17
N VAL A 257 -1.45 13.23 13.20
CA VAL A 257 -0.17 13.58 13.84
C VAL A 257 0.66 14.59 13.04
N GLU A 258 0.59 14.54 11.69
CA GLU A 258 1.51 15.29 10.80
C GLU A 258 1.54 16.80 11.08
N GLN A 259 0.37 17.41 11.25
CA GLN A 259 0.30 18.84 11.52
C GLN A 259 0.92 19.24 12.86
N LYS A 260 0.75 18.41 13.90
CA LYS A 260 1.35 18.64 15.21
C LYS A 260 2.86 18.43 15.17
N PHE A 261 3.29 17.40 14.45
CA PHE A 261 4.71 17.09 14.28
C PHE A 261 5.46 18.21 13.55
N THR A 262 4.90 18.71 12.42
CA THR A 262 5.52 19.81 11.67
C THR A 262 5.61 21.11 12.47
N LYS A 263 4.67 21.36 13.39
CA LYS A 263 4.70 22.50 14.31
C LYS A 263 5.60 22.29 15.53
N GLY A 264 6.14 21.08 15.75
CA GLY A 264 6.93 20.75 16.94
C GLY A 264 6.12 20.59 18.23
N GLU A 265 4.82 20.36 18.14
CA GLU A 265 3.96 20.05 19.29
C GLU A 265 4.14 18.58 19.72
N VAL A 266 4.37 17.70 18.72
CA VAL A 266 4.74 16.29 18.86
C VAL A 266 6.15 16.13 18.31
N HIS A 267 7.03 15.49 19.05
CA HIS A 267 8.42 15.28 18.62
C HIS A 267 8.62 13.89 18.02
N THR A 268 7.76 12.94 18.38
CA THR A 268 7.86 11.52 17.97
C THR A 268 6.49 10.95 17.70
N PHE A 269 6.37 10.12 16.67
CA PHE A 269 5.14 9.38 16.42
C PHE A 269 5.40 7.98 15.84
N VAL A 270 4.42 7.11 16.05
CA VAL A 270 4.40 5.73 15.54
C VAL A 270 3.42 5.64 14.40
N GLU A 271 3.92 5.33 13.20
CA GLU A 271 3.16 5.25 11.96
C GLU A 271 3.79 4.22 11.01
N TYR A 272 3.29 4.11 9.79
CA TYR A 272 3.96 3.36 8.75
C TYR A 272 5.16 4.10 8.17
N ASP A 273 6.12 3.35 7.64
CA ASP A 273 7.37 3.84 7.05
C ASP A 273 7.14 4.89 5.95
N TYR A 274 6.17 4.69 5.06
CA TYR A 274 5.87 5.65 3.99
C TYR A 274 5.47 7.03 4.53
N THR A 275 4.75 7.12 5.66
CA THR A 275 4.34 8.41 6.26
C THR A 275 5.55 9.23 6.67
N GLY A 276 6.50 8.61 7.37
CA GLY A 276 7.73 9.29 7.79
C GLY A 276 8.62 9.68 6.62
N LEU A 277 8.72 8.81 5.61
CA LEU A 277 9.50 9.08 4.39
C LEU A 277 8.88 10.19 3.55
N ASP A 278 7.55 10.21 3.39
CA ASP A 278 6.85 11.27 2.67
C ASP A 278 7.00 12.63 3.36
N LEU A 279 6.85 12.67 4.68
CA LEU A 279 7.13 13.87 5.47
C LEU A 279 8.56 14.36 5.31
N LYS A 280 9.52 13.46 5.28
CA LYS A 280 10.94 13.78 5.15
C LYS A 280 11.29 14.33 3.77
N TYR A 281 10.82 13.68 2.70
CA TYR A 281 11.31 13.93 1.35
C TYR A 281 10.37 14.74 0.46
N ASN A 282 9.06 14.74 0.76
CA ASN A 282 8.05 15.38 -0.09
C ASN A 282 7.31 16.55 0.58
N ALA A 283 7.31 16.64 1.92
CA ALA A 283 6.55 17.69 2.60
C ALA A 283 7.27 19.05 2.56
N ASP A 284 6.60 20.09 2.00
CA ASP A 284 7.11 21.49 2.09
C ASP A 284 7.03 22.09 3.49
N SER A 285 6.24 21.45 4.36
CA SER A 285 5.94 21.98 5.71
C SER A 285 7.09 21.81 6.72
N ILE A 286 8.09 20.97 6.38
CA ILE A 286 9.25 20.67 7.23
C ILE A 286 10.46 20.39 6.35
N ALA A 287 11.64 20.84 6.77
CA ALA A 287 12.88 20.57 6.04
C ALA A 287 13.33 19.11 6.23
N GLU A 288 13.91 18.52 5.19
CA GLU A 288 14.34 17.11 5.16
C GLU A 288 15.28 16.74 6.32
N ASP A 289 16.23 17.61 6.62
CA ASP A 289 17.25 17.41 7.68
C ASP A 289 16.67 17.41 9.10
N LYS A 290 15.42 17.84 9.26
CA LYS A 290 14.71 17.89 10.55
C LYS A 290 13.94 16.62 10.89
N VAL A 291 13.81 15.68 9.94
CA VAL A 291 13.02 14.47 10.10
C VAL A 291 13.91 13.24 10.03
N ALA A 292 13.73 12.34 10.95
CA ALA A 292 14.32 11.01 10.87
C ALA A 292 13.27 9.93 11.13
N THR A 293 13.45 8.78 10.48
CA THR A 293 12.64 7.57 10.68
C THR A 293 13.53 6.42 11.08
N THR A 294 13.05 5.55 11.95
CA THR A 294 13.79 4.37 12.39
C THR A 294 12.85 3.19 12.61
N LEU A 295 13.38 1.99 12.36
CA LEU A 295 12.76 0.72 12.69
C LEU A 295 13.27 0.29 14.07
N LEU A 296 12.37 -0.07 14.97
CA LEU A 296 12.75 -0.44 16.33
C LEU A 296 12.73 -1.96 16.55
N THR A 297 13.63 -2.42 17.40
CA THR A 297 13.60 -3.76 17.99
C THR A 297 13.00 -3.74 19.40
N GLY A 298 12.75 -4.92 19.95
CA GLY A 298 12.51 -5.08 21.38
C GLY A 298 13.79 -4.90 22.21
N PRO A 299 13.66 -4.81 23.54
CA PRO A 299 14.80 -4.52 24.45
C PRO A 299 15.89 -5.60 24.43
N ASN A 300 15.60 -6.84 23.98
CA ASN A 300 16.58 -7.92 23.88
C ASN A 300 16.84 -8.33 22.43
N GLY A 301 16.47 -7.48 21.44
CA GLY A 301 16.63 -7.75 20.03
C GLY A 301 15.45 -8.49 19.38
N GLU A 302 14.30 -8.57 20.05
CA GLU A 302 13.08 -9.10 19.44
C GLU A 302 12.65 -8.23 18.24
N LYS A 303 11.98 -8.84 17.28
CA LYS A 303 11.46 -8.10 16.11
C LYS A 303 10.33 -7.17 16.55
N GLY A 304 10.46 -5.89 16.22
CA GLY A 304 9.58 -4.83 16.71
C GLY A 304 8.83 -4.06 15.62
N ALA A 305 8.84 -4.51 14.36
CA ALA A 305 8.18 -3.81 13.27
C ALA A 305 7.16 -4.72 12.57
N PHE A 306 5.87 -4.46 12.77
CA PHE A 306 4.80 -5.22 12.11
C PHE A 306 4.74 -4.89 10.63
N ASN A 307 4.69 -5.95 9.81
CA ASN A 307 4.54 -5.84 8.37
C ASN A 307 3.05 -5.90 8.01
N GLN A 308 2.47 -4.77 7.62
CA GLN A 308 1.07 -4.65 7.20
C GLN A 308 0.96 -4.84 5.68
N PRO A 309 0.50 -5.99 5.19
CA PRO A 309 0.28 -6.18 3.77
C PRO A 309 -1.02 -5.53 3.29
N TYR A 310 -0.99 -5.06 2.03
CA TYR A 310 -2.17 -4.72 1.25
C TYR A 310 -2.30 -5.68 0.09
N GLY A 311 -3.52 -6.17 -0.11
CA GLY A 311 -3.79 -7.25 -1.03
C GLY A 311 -4.69 -6.86 -2.19
N TYR A 312 -4.70 -7.74 -3.18
CA TYR A 312 -5.49 -7.65 -4.38
C TYR A 312 -6.16 -8.99 -4.65
N GLY A 313 -7.46 -9.00 -4.93
CA GLY A 313 -8.21 -10.22 -5.22
C GLY A 313 -9.31 -9.97 -6.24
N MET A 314 -9.52 -10.95 -7.14
CA MET A 314 -10.61 -10.92 -8.09
C MET A 314 -11.94 -11.17 -7.39
N LEU A 315 -12.99 -10.43 -7.76
CA LEU A 315 -14.32 -10.61 -7.18
C LEU A 315 -15.09 -11.72 -7.88
N LYS A 316 -15.87 -12.46 -7.12
CA LYS A 316 -16.77 -13.48 -7.66
C LYS A 316 -17.84 -12.82 -8.51
N GLY A 317 -17.98 -13.33 -9.73
CA GLY A 317 -18.91 -12.72 -10.69
C GLY A 317 -18.43 -11.41 -11.30
N ALA A 318 -17.12 -11.13 -11.23
CA ALA A 318 -16.50 -9.95 -11.83
C ALA A 318 -17.04 -9.68 -13.24
N PRO A 319 -17.54 -8.47 -13.54
CA PRO A 319 -18.17 -8.20 -14.85
C PRO A 319 -17.16 -8.23 -16.01
N ASN A 320 -15.86 -8.02 -15.74
CA ASN A 320 -14.80 -7.93 -16.74
C ASN A 320 -13.57 -8.78 -16.34
N PRO A 321 -13.72 -10.11 -16.27
CA PRO A 321 -12.68 -10.96 -15.69
C PRO A 321 -11.38 -10.99 -16.52
N GLU A 322 -11.42 -10.85 -17.85
CA GLU A 322 -10.22 -10.88 -18.69
C GLU A 322 -9.34 -9.65 -18.48
N ALA A 323 -9.92 -8.46 -18.53
CA ALA A 323 -9.20 -7.23 -18.24
C ALA A 323 -8.72 -7.19 -16.77
N CYS A 324 -9.51 -7.74 -15.85
CA CYS A 324 -9.12 -7.86 -14.44
C CYS A 324 -7.88 -8.74 -14.24
N LYS A 325 -7.82 -9.91 -14.91
CA LYS A 325 -6.65 -10.80 -14.88
C LYS A 325 -5.40 -10.08 -15.38
N LEU A 326 -5.51 -9.42 -16.53
CA LEU A 326 -4.38 -8.66 -17.10
C LEU A 326 -3.92 -7.55 -16.13
N PHE A 327 -4.85 -6.84 -15.50
CA PHE A 327 -4.49 -5.82 -14.52
C PHE A 327 -3.86 -6.41 -13.27
N MET A 328 -4.33 -7.55 -12.77
CA MET A 328 -3.70 -8.23 -11.63
C MET A 328 -2.26 -8.67 -11.95
N ASP A 329 -2.01 -9.18 -13.15
CA ASP A 329 -0.68 -9.54 -13.62
C ASP A 329 0.23 -8.31 -13.71
N TYR A 330 -0.28 -7.21 -14.29
CA TYR A 330 0.46 -5.95 -14.37
C TYR A 330 0.82 -5.40 -12.99
N VAL A 331 -0.10 -5.42 -12.03
CA VAL A 331 0.18 -4.96 -10.64
C VAL A 331 1.33 -5.72 -10.00
N LEU A 332 1.46 -7.02 -10.26
CA LEU A 332 2.57 -7.83 -9.73
C LEU A 332 3.82 -7.82 -10.63
N SER A 333 3.76 -7.34 -11.86
CA SER A 333 4.93 -7.19 -12.71
C SER A 333 5.97 -6.25 -12.09
N LEU A 334 7.25 -6.37 -12.45
CA LEU A 334 8.28 -5.44 -11.97
C LEU A 334 7.98 -3.98 -12.35
N GLU A 335 7.33 -3.76 -13.49
CA GLU A 335 6.92 -2.43 -13.93
C GLU A 335 5.85 -1.84 -12.99
N GLY A 336 4.79 -2.59 -12.73
CA GLY A 336 3.73 -2.19 -11.79
C GLY A 336 4.28 -1.98 -10.38
N GLN A 337 5.14 -2.88 -9.92
CA GLN A 337 5.73 -2.81 -8.59
C GLN A 337 6.62 -1.58 -8.38
N ARG A 338 7.35 -1.13 -9.40
CA ARG A 338 8.16 0.11 -9.33
C ARG A 338 7.33 1.35 -9.04
N LYS A 339 6.05 1.39 -9.46
CA LYS A 339 5.19 2.56 -9.24
C LYS A 339 4.93 2.85 -7.76
N PHE A 340 5.00 1.84 -6.90
CA PHE A 340 4.86 2.03 -5.47
C PHE A 340 6.04 2.78 -4.83
N LEU A 341 7.23 2.67 -5.41
CA LEU A 341 8.45 3.32 -4.87
C LEU A 341 8.36 4.84 -4.86
N ASP A 342 7.65 5.45 -5.84
CA ASP A 342 7.48 6.90 -5.93
C ASP A 342 6.64 7.48 -4.78
N ALA A 343 5.86 6.64 -4.10
CA ALA A 343 5.08 7.00 -2.90
C ALA A 343 5.68 6.45 -1.61
N PHE A 344 6.93 6.03 -1.63
CA PHE A 344 7.62 5.39 -0.50
C PHE A 344 6.91 4.15 0.07
N VAL A 345 6.06 3.50 -0.72
CA VAL A 345 5.41 2.25 -0.34
C VAL A 345 6.24 1.07 -0.84
N ARG A 346 6.56 0.13 0.04
CA ARG A 346 7.39 -1.03 -0.31
C ARG A 346 6.63 -2.02 -1.18
N PRO A 347 7.12 -2.30 -2.40
CA PRO A 347 6.56 -3.34 -3.24
C PRO A 347 6.68 -4.72 -2.59
N ILE A 348 5.79 -5.64 -2.92
CA ILE A 348 5.94 -7.03 -2.45
C ILE A 348 7.17 -7.71 -3.07
N ARG A 349 7.58 -7.26 -4.24
CA ARG A 349 8.76 -7.71 -4.97
C ARG A 349 10.01 -6.84 -4.74
N ALA A 350 10.07 -6.10 -3.65
CA ALA A 350 11.21 -5.25 -3.29
C ALA A 350 12.59 -5.94 -3.43
N PRO A 351 12.77 -7.24 -3.10
CA PRO A 351 14.05 -7.91 -3.29
C PRO A 351 14.54 -8.02 -4.75
N GLU A 352 13.64 -7.84 -5.72
CA GLU A 352 13.97 -7.89 -7.15
C GLU A 352 14.13 -6.48 -7.77
N LEU A 353 13.98 -5.43 -6.98
CA LEU A 353 14.03 -4.04 -7.41
C LEU A 353 15.24 -3.31 -6.81
N GLU A 354 15.76 -2.36 -7.55
CA GLU A 354 16.68 -1.37 -6.99
C GLU A 354 15.86 -0.40 -6.12
N MET A 355 16.04 -0.50 -4.81
CA MET A 355 15.34 0.35 -3.85
C MET A 355 16.01 1.73 -3.80
N PRO A 356 15.22 2.83 -3.83
CA PRO A 356 15.76 4.17 -3.63
C PRO A 356 16.50 4.30 -2.30
N GLU A 357 17.59 5.10 -2.28
CA GLU A 357 18.42 5.34 -1.07
C GLU A 357 17.64 5.96 0.10
N GLN A 358 16.49 6.54 -0.18
CA GLN A 358 15.60 7.12 0.81
C GLN A 358 14.95 6.08 1.73
N PHE A 359 14.82 4.84 1.26
CA PHE A 359 14.31 3.75 2.10
C PHE A 359 15.36 3.28 3.10
N PRO A 360 14.94 2.82 4.30
CA PRO A 360 15.81 2.03 5.14
C PRO A 360 16.44 0.87 4.36
N PRO A 361 17.68 0.46 4.65
CA PRO A 361 18.29 -0.66 3.96
C PRO A 361 17.49 -1.95 4.20
N GLN A 362 17.51 -2.86 3.23
CA GLN A 362 16.78 -4.13 3.30
C GLN A 362 17.13 -4.94 4.56
N SER A 363 18.38 -4.89 5.02
CA SER A 363 18.83 -5.55 6.25
C SER A 363 18.09 -5.04 7.49
N ALA A 364 17.80 -3.73 7.58
CA ALA A 364 17.06 -3.18 8.72
C ALA A 364 15.64 -3.73 8.79
N TYR A 365 14.98 -3.91 7.64
CA TYR A 365 13.68 -4.56 7.60
C TYR A 365 13.76 -6.06 7.96
N GLU A 366 14.78 -6.78 7.49
CA GLU A 366 14.98 -8.19 7.82
C GLU A 366 15.24 -8.44 9.31
N GLU A 367 15.96 -7.52 9.96
CA GLU A 367 16.25 -7.56 11.38
C GLU A 367 15.01 -7.25 12.24
N THR A 368 14.14 -6.36 11.79
CA THR A 368 13.06 -5.80 12.62
C THR A 368 11.67 -6.32 12.28
N GLU A 369 11.40 -6.69 11.01
CA GLU A 369 10.05 -7.09 10.58
C GLU A 369 9.65 -8.47 11.06
N PHE A 370 8.40 -8.58 11.48
CA PHE A 370 7.72 -9.85 11.73
C PHE A 370 6.37 -9.89 11.05
N GLN A 371 5.83 -11.08 10.93
CA GLN A 371 4.52 -11.38 10.40
C GLN A 371 3.77 -12.26 11.39
N VAL A 372 2.47 -12.09 11.44
CA VAL A 372 1.55 -12.93 12.22
C VAL A 372 0.84 -13.94 11.32
N ASP A 373 0.06 -14.82 11.90
CA ASP A 373 -0.97 -15.56 11.18
C ASP A 373 -2.12 -14.59 10.87
N TYR A 374 -2.21 -14.15 9.60
CA TYR A 374 -3.22 -13.19 9.17
C TYR A 374 -4.64 -13.77 9.20
N GLY A 375 -4.82 -15.08 9.04
CA GLY A 375 -6.09 -15.75 9.22
C GLY A 375 -6.57 -15.61 10.66
N LYS A 376 -5.71 -15.95 11.61
CA LYS A 376 -6.00 -15.78 13.04
C LYS A 376 -6.23 -14.31 13.41
N LEU A 377 -5.41 -13.39 12.88
CA LEU A 377 -5.61 -11.96 13.14
C LEU A 377 -6.98 -11.48 12.65
N VAL A 378 -7.46 -11.97 11.50
CA VAL A 378 -8.80 -11.64 10.98
C VAL A 378 -9.90 -12.03 11.97
N ASP A 379 -9.79 -13.22 12.57
CA ASP A 379 -10.80 -13.74 13.48
C ASP A 379 -10.77 -13.03 14.85
N GLU A 380 -9.62 -12.54 15.28
CA GLU A 380 -9.40 -12.04 16.64
C GLU A 380 -9.20 -10.51 16.73
N GLN A 381 -9.02 -9.80 15.61
CA GLN A 381 -8.63 -8.39 15.63
C GLN A 381 -9.59 -7.49 16.42
N GLU A 382 -10.91 -7.73 16.37
CA GLU A 382 -11.89 -6.93 17.13
C GLU A 382 -11.72 -7.16 18.65
N SER A 383 -11.48 -8.40 19.04
CA SER A 383 -11.21 -8.76 20.44
C SER A 383 -9.91 -8.13 20.93
N ILE A 384 -8.84 -8.25 20.13
CA ILE A 384 -7.52 -7.67 20.42
C ILE A 384 -7.64 -6.15 20.58
N ILE A 385 -8.28 -5.46 19.64
CA ILE A 385 -8.49 -4.01 19.68
C ILE A 385 -9.27 -3.61 20.95
N SER A 386 -10.34 -4.35 21.25
CA SER A 386 -11.19 -4.09 22.43
C SER A 386 -10.42 -4.32 23.75
N GLU A 387 -9.63 -5.37 23.82
CA GLU A 387 -8.83 -5.70 25.00
C GLU A 387 -7.76 -4.65 25.26
N ILE A 388 -6.99 -4.27 24.24
CA ILE A 388 -5.97 -3.21 24.34
C ILE A 388 -6.64 -1.88 24.70
N GLY A 389 -7.70 -1.48 23.99
CA GLY A 389 -8.36 -0.20 24.25
C GLY A 389 -8.91 -0.09 25.67
N LYS A 390 -9.54 -1.14 26.20
CA LYS A 390 -10.05 -1.21 27.59
C LYS A 390 -8.91 -1.26 28.59
N GLY A 391 -7.89 -2.07 28.35
CA GLY A 391 -6.73 -2.24 29.24
C GLY A 391 -5.94 -0.95 29.43
N VAL A 392 -5.89 -0.09 28.41
CA VAL A 392 -5.26 1.23 28.44
C VAL A 392 -6.23 2.34 28.87
N GLY A 393 -7.52 2.06 28.96
CA GLY A 393 -8.55 3.04 29.31
C GLY A 393 -8.71 4.11 28.23
N LEU A 394 -8.68 3.71 26.96
CA LEU A 394 -9.01 4.60 25.83
C LEU A 394 -10.53 4.67 25.64
N THR A 395 -11.04 5.80 25.17
CA THR A 395 -12.46 6.00 24.95
C THR A 395 -12.94 5.36 23.64
N GLY A 396 -14.13 4.73 23.64
CA GLY A 396 -14.75 4.17 22.43
C GLY A 396 -14.41 2.69 22.14
N TYR A 397 -14.00 1.93 23.17
CA TYR A 397 -13.65 0.49 23.05
C TYR A 397 -14.57 -0.44 23.83
#